data_bd02ab386f1919fe60db6149ab960c3f
#
_entry.id   bd02ab386f1919fe60db6149ab960c3f
#
_cell.length_a   1.000
_cell.length_b   1.000
_cell.length_c   1.000
_cell.angle_alpha   90.00
_cell.angle_beta   90.00
_cell.angle_gamma   90.00
#
_symmetry.space_group_name_H-M   'P 1'
#
loop_
_entity.id
_entity.type
_entity.pdbx_description
1 polymer ?
#
loop_
_entity_poly.entity_id
_entity_poly.type
_entity_poly.pdbx_seq_one_letter_code
_entity_poly.pdbx_strand_id
1 'polypeptide(L)'
;RVYKKSLRKLSSLRSSLKKRSHDYGVIFDISGNQLKEMYLDAYGKDCKYCDTLLKINNIVCDHIVTLSKGGDSNIENLQLICKSCNSRKGPLNEKDFLKIVKWVSKQSMEVKLYLLRKLAKGGRY
;
A
#
# COMPACT_ATOMS: atom_id res chain seq x y z
N ARG A 1 13.50 -2.95 -21.39
CA ARG A 1 12.04 -2.80 -21.42
C ARG A 1 11.43 -2.79 -20.03
N VAL A 2 11.76 -3.78 -19.19
CA VAL A 2 11.32 -3.84 -17.79
C VAL A 2 11.87 -2.65 -17.00
N TYR A 3 13.10 -2.28 -17.23
CA TYR A 3 13.74 -1.13 -16.59
C TYR A 3 12.98 0.18 -16.87
N LYS A 4 12.64 0.44 -18.12
CA LYS A 4 11.90 1.64 -18.51
C LYS A 4 10.49 1.68 -17.91
N LYS A 5 9.82 0.53 -17.84
CA LYS A 5 8.51 0.42 -17.20
C LYS A 5 8.60 0.71 -15.71
N SER A 6 9.64 0.19 -15.05
CA SER A 6 9.88 0.44 -13.63
C SER A 6 10.14 1.90 -13.34
N LEU A 7 10.93 2.58 -14.19
CA LEU A 7 11.19 4.03 -14.04
C LEU A 7 9.89 4.84 -14.17
N ARG A 8 9.04 4.51 -15.14
CA ARG A 8 7.75 5.17 -15.28
C ARG A 8 6.83 4.91 -14.10
N LYS A 9 6.82 3.69 -13.61
CA LYS A 9 6.04 3.31 -12.42
C LYS A 9 6.48 4.13 -11.21
N LEU A 10 7.78 4.21 -10.97
CA LEU A 10 8.35 5.00 -9.87
C LEU A 10 8.01 6.48 -9.97
N SER A 11 8.15 7.05 -11.16
CA SER A 11 7.79 8.44 -11.41
C SER A 11 6.31 8.70 -11.13
N SER A 12 5.45 7.81 -11.59
CA SER A 12 4.00 7.89 -11.35
C SER A 12 3.66 7.76 -9.87
N LEU A 13 4.27 6.82 -9.17
CA LEU A 13 4.07 6.63 -7.73
C LEU A 13 4.47 7.88 -6.95
N ARG A 14 5.63 8.46 -7.28
CA ARG A 14 6.13 9.65 -6.60
C ARG A 14 5.26 10.86 -6.86
N SER A 15 4.85 11.09 -8.10
CA SER A 15 3.98 12.22 -8.47
C SER A 15 2.63 12.13 -7.77
N SER A 16 2.01 10.96 -7.77
CA SER A 16 0.74 10.72 -7.07
C SER A 16 0.88 10.94 -5.57
N LEU A 17 1.97 10.46 -4.98
CA LEU A 17 2.26 10.62 -3.56
C LEU A 17 2.42 12.09 -3.19
N LYS A 18 3.16 12.85 -3.99
CA LYS A 18 3.38 14.28 -3.78
C LYS A 18 2.05 15.05 -3.82
N LYS A 19 1.22 14.77 -4.81
CA LYS A 19 -0.09 15.42 -4.95
C LYS A 19 -1.00 15.11 -3.77
N ARG A 20 -1.10 13.85 -3.37
CA ARG A 20 -1.94 13.44 -2.24
C ARG A 20 -1.45 14.06 -0.93
N SER A 21 -0.13 14.13 -0.74
CA SER A 21 0.46 14.77 0.44
C SER A 21 0.07 16.24 0.52
N HIS A 22 0.14 16.94 -0.61
CA HIS A 22 -0.28 18.34 -0.70
C HIS A 22 -1.76 18.48 -0.38
N ASP A 23 -2.61 17.64 -0.95
CA ASP A 23 -4.06 17.68 -0.76
C ASP A 23 -4.46 17.47 0.70
N TYR A 24 -3.70 16.67 1.45
CA TYR A 24 -3.96 16.40 2.86
C TYR A 24 -3.17 17.31 3.81
N GLY A 25 -2.34 18.19 3.27
CA GLY A 25 -1.55 19.12 4.09
C GLY A 25 -0.50 18.47 4.95
N VAL A 26 0.02 17.30 4.52
CA VAL A 26 1.09 16.59 5.24
C VAL A 26 2.43 16.84 4.58
N ILE A 27 3.52 16.52 5.29
CA ILE A 27 4.87 16.68 4.78
C ILE A 27 5.17 15.61 3.74
N PHE A 28 5.74 16.05 2.61
CA PHE A 28 6.25 15.16 1.58
C PHE A 28 7.78 15.22 1.63
N ASP A 29 8.39 14.17 2.16
CA ASP A 29 9.83 14.11 2.38
C ASP A 29 10.36 12.73 1.98
N ILE A 30 10.30 12.44 0.68
CA ILE A 30 10.91 11.23 0.13
C ILE A 30 11.51 11.57 -1.23
N SER A 31 12.80 11.26 -1.40
CA SER A 31 13.49 11.49 -2.66
C SER A 31 13.16 10.38 -3.66
N GLY A 32 13.42 10.66 -4.95
CA GLY A 32 13.29 9.63 -5.99
C GLY A 32 14.18 8.42 -5.73
N ASN A 33 15.39 8.65 -5.20
CA ASN A 33 16.31 7.56 -4.88
C ASN A 33 15.81 6.70 -3.70
N GLN A 34 15.27 7.31 -2.66
CA GLN A 34 14.70 6.58 -1.54
C GLN A 34 13.53 5.69 -2.00
N LEU A 35 12.64 6.22 -2.81
CA LEU A 35 11.52 5.45 -3.33
C LEU A 35 11.99 4.32 -4.25
N LYS A 36 13.02 4.60 -5.07
CA LYS A 36 13.63 3.58 -5.93
C LYS A 36 14.21 2.43 -5.11
N GLU A 37 14.92 2.72 -4.03
CA GLU A 37 15.47 1.69 -3.14
C GLU A 37 14.37 0.85 -2.50
N MET A 38 13.31 1.48 -2.02
CA MET A 38 12.15 0.77 -1.48
C MET A 38 11.53 -0.17 -2.52
N TYR A 39 11.37 0.33 -3.74
CA TYR A 39 10.80 -0.44 -4.84
C TYR A 39 11.66 -1.65 -5.20
N LEU A 40 12.97 -1.45 -5.34
CA LEU A 40 13.89 -2.53 -5.68
C LEU A 40 13.94 -3.59 -4.57
N ASP A 41 13.84 -3.16 -3.32
CA ASP A 41 13.80 -4.07 -2.17
C ASP A 41 12.51 -4.88 -2.12
N ALA A 42 11.40 -4.29 -2.50
CA ALA A 42 10.08 -4.95 -2.45
C ALA A 42 9.78 -5.79 -3.69
N TYR A 43 10.28 -5.40 -4.85
CA TYR A 43 9.99 -6.07 -6.12
C TYR A 43 10.39 -7.54 -6.09
N GLY A 44 9.47 -8.41 -6.46
CA GLY A 44 9.71 -9.85 -6.51
C GLY A 44 9.60 -10.55 -5.16
N LYS A 45 9.30 -9.80 -4.09
CA LYS A 45 9.03 -10.37 -2.76
C LYS A 45 7.53 -10.44 -2.52
N ASP A 46 7.14 -11.18 -1.49
CA ASP A 46 5.74 -11.30 -1.10
C ASP A 46 5.23 -10.02 -0.45
N CYS A 47 3.96 -9.67 -0.71
CA CYS A 47 3.28 -8.61 0.02
C CYS A 47 3.23 -8.98 1.50
N LYS A 48 3.52 -8.03 2.38
CA LYS A 48 3.58 -8.31 3.82
C LYS A 48 2.23 -8.75 4.43
N TYR A 49 1.12 -8.52 3.73
CA TYR A 49 -0.21 -8.83 4.26
C TYR A 49 -0.88 -10.05 3.65
N CYS A 50 -0.48 -10.50 2.45
CA CYS A 50 -1.25 -11.53 1.74
C CYS A 50 -0.40 -12.50 0.92
N ASP A 51 0.90 -12.45 1.00
CA ASP A 51 1.83 -13.33 0.28
C ASP A 51 1.72 -13.26 -1.25
N THR A 52 0.99 -12.30 -1.81
CA THR A 52 0.98 -12.05 -3.25
C THR A 52 2.32 -11.49 -3.68
N LEU A 53 2.89 -12.02 -4.75
CA LEU A 53 4.18 -11.56 -5.26
C LEU A 53 4.07 -10.14 -5.78
N LEU A 54 4.92 -9.23 -5.29
CA LEU A 54 4.93 -7.82 -5.70
C LEU A 54 5.62 -7.67 -7.05
N LYS A 55 4.89 -7.10 -8.00
CA LYS A 55 5.35 -6.86 -9.37
C LYS A 55 4.96 -5.47 -9.81
N ILE A 56 5.46 -5.06 -10.98
CA ILE A 56 5.23 -3.73 -11.54
C ILE A 56 3.74 -3.37 -11.67
N ASN A 57 2.87 -4.35 -11.92
CA ASN A 57 1.44 -4.12 -12.15
C ASN A 57 0.59 -4.10 -10.88
N ASN A 58 1.13 -4.50 -9.73
CA ASN A 58 0.34 -4.56 -8.49
C ASN A 58 0.96 -3.81 -7.31
N ILE A 59 2.18 -3.33 -7.45
CA ILE A 59 2.88 -2.66 -6.36
C ILE A 59 2.37 -1.21 -6.20
N VAL A 60 1.98 -0.85 -5.00
CA VAL A 60 1.52 0.52 -4.69
C VAL A 60 2.14 0.99 -3.39
N CYS A 61 2.16 2.31 -3.21
CA CYS A 61 2.70 2.94 -2.00
C CYS A 61 1.56 3.22 -1.02
N ASP A 62 1.74 2.79 0.21
CA ASP A 62 0.76 2.93 1.27
C ASP A 62 1.38 3.65 2.48
N HIS A 63 0.54 4.35 3.24
CA HIS A 63 0.95 5.03 4.48
C HIS A 63 0.62 4.15 5.68
N ILE A 64 1.62 3.89 6.52
CA ILE A 64 1.44 3.12 7.77
C ILE A 64 0.45 3.85 8.68
N VAL A 65 0.70 5.14 8.93
CA VAL A 65 -0.29 6.06 9.48
C VAL A 65 -0.89 6.79 8.29
N THR A 66 -2.19 6.67 8.09
CA THR A 66 -2.86 7.15 6.87
C THR A 66 -2.84 8.67 6.74
N LEU A 67 -2.94 9.15 5.51
CA LEU A 67 -3.01 10.59 5.19
C LEU A 67 -4.16 11.27 5.95
N SER A 68 -5.33 10.62 6.01
CA SER A 68 -6.50 11.16 6.69
C SER A 68 -6.28 11.34 8.19
N LYS A 69 -5.30 10.67 8.76
CA LYS A 69 -4.94 10.79 10.18
C LYS A 69 -3.63 11.57 10.38
N GLY A 70 -3.21 12.31 9.37
CA GLY A 70 -2.04 13.19 9.45
C GLY A 70 -0.70 12.51 9.21
N GLY A 71 -0.69 11.31 8.66
CA GLY A 71 0.56 10.59 8.36
C GLY A 71 1.36 11.27 7.25
N ASP A 72 2.63 11.53 7.51
CA ASP A 72 3.52 12.15 6.55
C ASP A 72 4.01 11.17 5.50
N SER A 73 4.47 11.71 4.37
CA SER A 73 5.03 10.91 3.27
C SER A 73 6.54 10.91 3.36
N ASN A 74 7.07 10.05 4.22
CA ASN A 74 8.50 9.84 4.41
C ASN A 74 8.81 8.35 4.51
N ILE A 75 10.09 8.00 4.47
CA ILE A 75 10.54 6.62 4.41
C ILE A 75 10.07 5.79 5.62
N GLU A 76 9.93 6.40 6.80
CA GLU A 76 9.51 5.72 8.02
C GLU A 76 8.02 5.38 8.00
N ASN A 77 7.22 6.17 7.28
CA ASN A 77 5.76 6.01 7.26
C ASN A 77 5.22 5.41 5.96
N LEU A 78 6.09 5.11 5.01
CA LEU A 78 5.68 4.54 3.71
C LEU A 78 6.05 3.07 3.62
N GLN A 79 5.23 2.33 2.89
CA GLN A 79 5.49 0.92 2.58
C GLN A 79 4.94 0.59 1.20
N LEU A 80 5.52 -0.43 0.58
CA LEU A 80 5.05 -0.92 -0.71
C LEU A 80 4.32 -2.24 -0.49
N ILE A 81 3.07 -2.27 -0.88
CA ILE A 81 2.18 -3.44 -0.73
C ILE A 81 1.44 -3.69 -2.02
N CYS A 82 0.71 -4.78 -2.10
CA CYS A 82 -0.06 -5.07 -3.31
C CYS A 82 -1.34 -4.22 -3.35
N LYS A 83 -1.79 -3.95 -4.55
CA LYS A 83 -2.97 -3.12 -4.82
C LYS A 83 -4.22 -3.63 -4.09
N SER A 84 -4.40 -4.95 -4.04
CA SER A 84 -5.56 -5.55 -3.36
C SER A 84 -5.54 -5.29 -1.85
N CYS A 85 -4.39 -5.43 -1.21
CA CYS A 85 -4.26 -5.15 0.22
C CYS A 85 -4.42 -3.66 0.52
N ASN A 86 -3.90 -2.80 -0.37
CA ASN A 86 -4.10 -1.36 -0.23
C ASN A 86 -5.60 -1.00 -0.25
N SER A 87 -6.36 -1.60 -1.16
CA SER A 87 -7.82 -1.39 -1.23
C SER A 87 -8.52 -1.93 0.02
N ARG A 88 -8.13 -3.11 0.50
CA ARG A 88 -8.72 -3.72 1.71
C ARG A 88 -8.41 -2.92 2.96
N LYS A 89 -7.19 -2.40 3.05
CA LYS A 89 -6.76 -1.58 4.18
C LYS A 89 -7.55 -0.28 4.25
N GLY A 90 -7.81 0.35 3.11
CA GLY A 90 -8.54 1.61 3.04
C GLY A 90 -7.94 2.68 3.95
N PRO A 91 -8.76 3.40 4.73
CA PRO A 91 -8.28 4.47 5.61
C PRO A 91 -7.75 3.98 6.96
N LEU A 92 -7.62 2.67 7.16
CA LEU A 92 -7.13 2.13 8.42
C LEU A 92 -5.61 2.28 8.55
N ASN A 93 -5.14 2.54 9.76
CA ASN A 93 -3.73 2.44 10.10
C ASN A 93 -3.31 0.96 10.09
N GLU A 94 -2.01 0.71 9.93
CA GLU A 94 -1.47 -0.65 9.89
C GLU A 94 -1.90 -1.47 11.11
N LYS A 95 -1.85 -0.89 12.30
CA LYS A 95 -2.22 -1.57 13.55
C LYS A 95 -3.63 -2.15 13.49
N ASP A 96 -4.59 -1.35 13.03
CA ASP A 96 -5.99 -1.77 12.94
C ASP A 96 -6.21 -2.76 11.81
N PHE A 97 -5.54 -2.56 10.68
CA PHE A 97 -5.62 -3.48 9.56
C PHE A 97 -5.06 -4.86 9.91
N LEU A 98 -3.94 -4.91 10.65
CA LEU A 98 -3.36 -6.19 11.10
C LEU A 98 -4.33 -6.97 12.00
N LYS A 99 -5.08 -6.29 12.83
CA LYS A 99 -6.12 -6.93 13.66
C LYS A 99 -7.19 -7.59 12.78
N ILE A 100 -7.63 -6.88 11.73
CA ILE A 100 -8.63 -7.40 10.79
C ILE A 100 -8.08 -8.59 10.02
N VAL A 101 -6.86 -8.50 9.49
CA VAL A 101 -6.21 -9.59 8.75
C VAL A 101 -6.12 -10.84 9.62
N LYS A 102 -5.69 -10.68 10.87
CA LYS A 102 -5.56 -11.78 11.82
C LYS A 102 -6.92 -12.43 12.10
N TRP A 103 -7.95 -11.62 12.30
CA TRP A 103 -9.30 -12.13 12.56
C TRP A 103 -9.85 -12.87 11.33
N VAL A 104 -9.72 -12.27 10.13
CA VAL A 104 -10.18 -12.87 8.87
C VAL A 104 -9.51 -14.22 8.63
N SER A 105 -8.21 -14.34 8.92
CA SER A 105 -7.45 -15.56 8.70
C SER A 105 -7.97 -16.75 9.52
N LYS A 106 -8.69 -16.49 10.61
CA LYS A 106 -9.26 -17.50 11.49
C LYS A 106 -10.65 -17.98 11.05
N GLN A 107 -11.23 -17.35 10.03
CA GLN A 107 -12.57 -17.68 9.57
C GLN A 107 -12.55 -18.85 8.59
N SER A 108 -13.72 -19.45 8.33
CA SER A 108 -13.86 -20.46 7.28
C SER A 108 -13.52 -19.85 5.92
N MET A 109 -13.17 -20.68 4.95
CA MET A 109 -12.81 -20.22 3.62
C MET A 109 -13.94 -19.38 2.98
N GLU A 110 -15.18 -19.80 3.15
CA GLU A 110 -16.34 -19.08 2.62
C GLU A 110 -16.48 -17.68 3.22
N VAL A 111 -16.44 -17.59 4.55
CA VAL A 111 -16.54 -16.32 5.26
C VAL A 111 -15.32 -15.44 4.94
N LYS A 112 -14.13 -16.03 4.89
CA LYS A 112 -12.90 -15.31 4.56
C LYS A 112 -13.00 -14.64 3.18
N LEU A 113 -13.43 -15.35 2.15
CA LEU A 113 -13.57 -14.81 0.81
C LEU A 113 -14.61 -13.69 0.76
N TYR A 114 -15.71 -13.85 1.46
CA TYR A 114 -16.75 -12.82 1.57
C TYR A 114 -16.19 -11.54 2.18
N LEU A 115 -15.50 -11.65 3.32
CA LEU A 115 -14.92 -10.51 4.03
C LEU A 115 -13.87 -9.79 3.19
N LEU A 116 -13.00 -10.54 2.52
CA LEU A 116 -11.96 -9.95 1.67
C LEU A 116 -12.56 -9.14 0.53
N ARG A 117 -13.67 -9.61 -0.07
CA ARG A 117 -14.36 -8.84 -1.12
C ARG A 117 -14.96 -7.55 -0.59
N LYS A 118 -15.56 -7.59 0.61
CA LYS A 118 -16.15 -6.40 1.23
C LYS A 118 -15.10 -5.37 1.58
N LEU A 119 -13.97 -5.80 2.14
CA LEU A 119 -12.86 -4.90 2.46
C LEU A 119 -12.31 -4.24 1.20
N ALA A 120 -12.19 -4.99 0.10
CA ALA A 120 -11.69 -4.46 -1.17
C ALA A 120 -12.57 -3.33 -1.74
N LYS A 121 -13.84 -3.27 -1.33
CA LYS A 121 -14.76 -2.20 -1.73
C LYS A 121 -14.68 -0.97 -0.81
N GLY A 122 -13.60 -0.85 -0.03
CA GLY A 122 -13.37 0.29 0.83
C GLY A 122 -14.30 0.36 2.04
N GLY A 123 -14.75 -0.79 2.53
CA GLY A 123 -15.61 -0.87 3.71
C GLY A 123 -17.04 -0.45 3.47
N ARG A 124 -17.48 -0.46 2.26
CA ARG A 124 -18.89 -0.21 1.90
C ARG A 124 -19.69 -1.52 2.08
N TYR A 125 -20.30 -1.64 3.20
CA TYR A 125 -21.06 -2.82 3.57
C TYR A 125 -22.55 -2.61 3.43
#